data_9dfe2fb88c6a75a71e5679d379fedece
#
_entry.id   9dfe2fb88c6a75a71e5679d379fedece
#
_cell.length_a   1.000
_cell.length_b   1.000
_cell.length_c   1.000
_cell.angle_alpha   90.00
_cell.angle_beta   90.00
_cell.angle_gamma   90.00
#
_symmetry.space_group_name_H-M   'P 1'
#
loop_
_entity.id
_entity.type
_entity.pdbx_description
1 polymer ?
#
loop_
_entity_poly.entity_id
_entity_poly.type
_entity_poly.pdbx_seq_one_letter_code
_entity_poly.pdbx_strand_id
1 'polypeptide(L)'
;MKNYNELRAGFETAYIDGSVASSLAYRPQFVSNNYKEGKKVLSSIEDELLKCDQFQISVAFITMSGITPLLQTLKELEKKNIPGEILTTNYLNFSEPRALAKLSELTNITLKMYDVEAADEGFH
;
A
#
# COMPACT_ATOMS: atom_id res chain seq x y z
N MET A 1 -3.96 -25.41 5.28
CA MET A 1 -2.76 -24.61 5.10
C MET A 1 -2.41 -23.91 6.40
N LYS A 2 -1.19 -24.09 6.84
CA LYS A 2 -0.69 -23.57 8.11
C LYS A 2 -0.82 -22.03 8.21
N ASN A 3 -0.47 -21.33 7.12
CA ASN A 3 -0.45 -19.87 7.10
C ASN A 3 -1.84 -19.22 7.04
N TYR A 4 -2.85 -19.93 6.54
CA TYR A 4 -4.22 -19.41 6.45
C TYR A 4 -4.83 -19.16 7.84
N ASN A 5 -4.67 -20.10 8.75
CA ASN A 5 -5.21 -19.98 10.11
C ASN A 5 -4.50 -18.85 10.90
N GLU A 6 -3.19 -18.72 10.73
CA GLU A 6 -2.42 -17.64 11.36
C GLU A 6 -2.81 -16.27 10.80
N LEU A 7 -3.00 -16.18 9.49
CA LEU A 7 -3.43 -14.95 8.85
C LEU A 7 -4.83 -14.53 9.32
N ARG A 8 -5.77 -15.49 9.36
CA ARG A 8 -7.13 -15.23 9.86
C ARG A 8 -7.12 -14.75 11.31
N ALA A 9 -6.36 -15.42 12.18
CA ALA A 9 -6.22 -15.00 13.57
C ALA A 9 -5.65 -13.60 13.70
N GLY A 10 -4.69 -13.24 12.85
CA GLY A 10 -4.12 -11.90 12.80
C GLY A 10 -5.16 -10.83 12.49
N PHE A 11 -5.96 -11.03 11.44
CA PHE A 11 -7.04 -10.12 11.09
C PHE A 11 -8.08 -9.99 12.19
N GLU A 12 -8.53 -11.11 12.76
CA GLU A 12 -9.53 -11.10 13.84
C GLU A 12 -9.01 -10.35 15.07
N THR A 13 -7.79 -10.60 15.49
CA THR A 13 -7.18 -9.96 16.66
C THR A 13 -7.09 -8.45 16.48
N ALA A 14 -6.70 -7.99 15.30
CA ALA A 14 -6.46 -6.56 15.07
C ALA A 14 -7.74 -5.72 15.06
N TYR A 15 -8.84 -6.26 14.51
CA TYR A 15 -10.03 -5.45 14.22
C TYR A 15 -11.35 -6.01 14.74
N ILE A 16 -11.43 -7.28 15.04
CA ILE A 16 -12.69 -7.94 15.38
C ILE A 16 -12.70 -8.40 16.85
N ASP A 17 -11.71 -9.13 17.26
CA ASP A 17 -11.67 -9.73 18.60
C ASP A 17 -10.25 -9.73 19.18
N GLY A 18 -10.00 -8.81 20.11
CA GLY A 18 -8.69 -8.68 20.76
C GLY A 18 -8.32 -9.83 21.70
N SER A 19 -9.25 -10.73 22.00
CA SER A 19 -8.97 -11.92 22.82
C SER A 19 -8.32 -13.05 22.03
N VAL A 20 -8.38 -13.00 20.69
CA VAL A 20 -7.77 -14.01 19.82
C VAL A 20 -6.26 -13.80 19.77
N ALA A 21 -5.50 -14.83 20.12
CA ALA A 21 -4.05 -14.80 20.03
C ALA A 21 -3.58 -14.91 18.56
N SER A 22 -2.63 -14.09 18.15
CA SER A 22 -2.13 -14.09 16.79
C SER A 22 -0.64 -13.76 16.72
N SER A 23 -0.01 -14.19 15.62
CA SER A 23 1.37 -13.80 15.31
C SER A 23 1.43 -12.33 14.88
N LEU A 24 2.40 -11.58 15.39
CA LEU A 24 2.62 -10.18 14.98
C LEU A 24 2.93 -10.06 13.49
N ALA A 25 3.49 -11.11 12.87
CA ALA A 25 3.83 -11.11 11.46
C ALA A 25 2.61 -10.99 10.55
N TYR A 26 1.44 -11.44 11.00
CA TYR A 26 0.22 -11.44 10.20
C TYR A 26 -0.84 -10.44 10.69
N ARG A 27 -0.55 -9.72 11.77
CA ARG A 27 -1.50 -8.76 12.34
C ARG A 27 -1.51 -7.47 11.53
N PRO A 28 -2.68 -7.04 11.03
CA PRO A 28 -2.81 -5.71 10.45
C PRO A 28 -2.46 -4.63 11.46
N GLN A 29 -1.82 -3.57 10.99
CA GLN A 29 -1.40 -2.46 11.83
C GLN A 29 -2.00 -1.16 11.29
N PHE A 30 -2.54 -0.35 12.21
CA PHE A 30 -2.94 1.01 11.92
C PHE A 30 -1.73 1.92 12.11
N VAL A 31 -1.41 2.71 11.08
CA VAL A 31 -0.29 3.63 11.09
C VAL A 31 -0.79 5.05 10.93
N SER A 32 -0.37 5.95 11.81
CA SER A 32 -0.73 7.37 11.75
C SER A 32 0.50 8.24 12.02
N ASN A 33 0.41 9.50 11.59
CA ASN A 33 1.44 10.47 11.93
C ASN A 33 1.32 10.87 13.40
N ASN A 34 2.40 10.79 14.15
CA ASN A 34 2.48 11.26 15.51
C ASN A 34 3.81 11.98 15.72
N TYR A 35 3.78 13.29 15.53
CA TYR A 35 4.98 14.11 15.60
C TYR A 35 5.61 14.16 17.01
N LYS A 36 4.80 14.01 18.05
CA LYS A 36 5.30 14.00 19.44
C LYS A 36 6.14 12.76 19.72
N GLU A 37 5.78 11.63 19.12
CA GLU A 37 6.53 10.38 19.25
C GLU A 37 7.50 10.15 18.10
N GLY A 38 7.64 11.11 17.18
CA GLY A 38 8.51 10.97 16.01
C GLY A 38 8.02 9.98 14.97
N LYS A 39 6.75 9.57 15.03
CA LYS A 39 6.17 8.62 14.10
C LYS A 39 5.66 9.33 12.85
N LYS A 40 6.04 8.82 11.69
CA LYS A 40 5.57 9.27 10.38
C LYS A 40 5.08 8.08 9.58
N VAL A 41 3.92 8.23 8.94
CA VAL A 41 3.36 7.19 8.06
C VAL A 41 4.34 6.83 6.96
N LEU A 42 4.98 7.84 6.36
CA LEU A 42 5.96 7.64 5.29
C LEU A 42 7.10 6.70 5.71
N SER A 43 7.69 6.93 6.88
CA SER A 43 8.78 6.08 7.39
C SER A 43 8.34 4.65 7.59
N SER A 44 7.13 4.45 8.11
CA SER A 44 6.58 3.10 8.29
C SER A 44 6.38 2.38 6.97
N ILE A 45 5.86 3.08 5.96
CA ILE A 45 5.67 2.52 4.62
C ILE A 45 7.02 2.14 4.01
N GLU A 46 8.02 3.02 4.09
CA GLU A 46 9.36 2.75 3.56
C GLU A 46 9.99 1.53 4.23
N ASP A 47 9.91 1.44 5.57
CA ASP A 47 10.47 0.32 6.31
C ASP A 47 9.85 -1.01 5.90
N GLU A 48 8.53 -1.04 5.74
CA GLU A 48 7.82 -2.25 5.34
C GLU A 48 8.12 -2.63 3.88
N LEU A 49 8.18 -1.65 2.99
CA LEU A 49 8.54 -1.88 1.59
C LEU A 49 9.95 -2.48 1.45
N LEU A 50 10.90 -1.98 2.22
CA LEU A 50 12.29 -2.47 2.16
C LEU A 50 12.46 -3.90 2.67
N LYS A 51 11.49 -4.43 3.42
CA LYS A 51 11.49 -5.80 3.94
C LYS A 51 10.62 -6.78 3.15
N CYS A 52 9.76 -6.29 2.27
CA CYS A 52 8.75 -7.14 1.64
C CYS A 52 9.32 -7.98 0.49
N ASP A 53 8.62 -9.08 0.19
CA ASP A 53 8.87 -9.91 -0.98
C ASP A 53 7.97 -9.52 -2.15
N GLN A 54 6.86 -8.87 -1.84
CA GLN A 54 5.91 -8.27 -2.79
C GLN A 54 5.06 -7.25 -2.04
N PHE A 55 4.42 -6.33 -2.79
CA PHE A 55 3.55 -5.36 -2.16
C PHE A 55 2.31 -5.06 -2.99
N GLN A 56 1.25 -4.63 -2.31
CA GLN A 56 0.02 -4.17 -2.93
C GLN A 56 -0.43 -2.89 -2.21
N ILE A 57 -0.69 -1.86 -3.00
CA ILE A 57 -1.13 -0.56 -2.49
C ILE A 57 -2.44 -0.18 -3.17
N SER A 58 -3.44 0.19 -2.37
CA SER A 58 -4.72 0.70 -2.87
C SER A 58 -4.92 2.11 -2.36
N VAL A 59 -5.05 3.07 -3.26
CA VAL A 59 -5.25 4.48 -2.92
C VAL A 59 -6.28 5.11 -3.83
N ALA A 60 -7.04 6.07 -3.30
CA ALA A 60 -8.09 6.72 -4.07
C ALA A 60 -7.53 7.55 -5.24
N PHE A 61 -6.41 8.21 -5.04
CA PHE A 61 -5.74 9.01 -6.08
C PHE A 61 -4.24 9.11 -5.80
N ILE A 62 -3.48 9.47 -6.83
CA ILE A 62 -2.02 9.56 -6.78
C ILE A 62 -1.57 10.91 -7.30
N THR A 63 -0.72 11.59 -6.54
CA THR A 63 -0.14 12.88 -6.91
C THR A 63 1.38 12.81 -6.93
N MET A 64 2.02 13.74 -7.66
CA MET A 64 3.50 13.81 -7.68
C MET A 64 4.06 14.06 -6.28
N SER A 65 3.45 14.96 -5.52
CA SER A 65 3.89 15.23 -4.14
C SER A 65 3.77 14.01 -3.24
N GLY A 66 2.77 13.15 -3.50
CA GLY A 66 2.58 11.93 -2.73
C GLY A 66 3.62 10.85 -3.04
N ILE A 67 3.98 10.67 -4.30
CA ILE A 67 4.92 9.62 -4.69
C ILE A 67 6.39 10.03 -4.62
N THR A 68 6.71 11.32 -4.74
CA THR A 68 8.10 11.79 -4.78
C THR A 68 8.93 11.27 -3.60
N PRO A 69 8.46 11.31 -2.35
CA PRO A 69 9.23 10.78 -1.23
C PRO A 69 9.48 9.28 -1.29
N LEU A 70 8.62 8.53 -2.01
CA LEU A 70 8.72 7.08 -2.12
C LEU A 70 9.50 6.59 -3.34
N LEU A 71 9.77 7.47 -4.31
CA LEU A 71 10.39 7.06 -5.57
C LEU A 71 11.73 6.36 -5.40
N GLN A 72 12.55 6.81 -4.48
CA GLN A 72 13.85 6.17 -4.24
C GLN A 72 13.67 4.74 -3.73
N THR A 73 12.76 4.54 -2.79
CA THR A 73 12.44 3.20 -2.24
C THR A 73 11.88 2.30 -3.34
N LEU A 74 10.96 2.82 -4.16
CA LEU A 74 10.39 2.05 -5.27
C LEU A 74 11.44 1.65 -6.30
N LYS A 75 12.41 2.53 -6.58
CA LYS A 75 13.54 2.21 -7.46
C LYS A 75 14.45 1.13 -6.88
N GLU A 76 14.66 1.13 -5.57
CA GLU A 76 15.41 0.07 -4.89
C GLU A 76 14.69 -1.29 -5.05
N LEU A 77 13.37 -1.31 -4.92
CA LEU A 77 12.57 -2.50 -5.14
C LEU A 77 12.63 -2.98 -6.60
N GLU A 78 12.66 -2.05 -7.54
CA GLU A 78 12.84 -2.38 -8.96
C GLU A 78 14.18 -3.09 -9.19
N LYS A 79 15.26 -2.58 -8.62
CA LYS A 79 16.59 -3.21 -8.72
C LYS A 79 16.62 -4.61 -8.16
N LYS A 80 15.84 -4.87 -7.12
CA LYS A 80 15.73 -6.18 -6.47
C LYS A 80 14.69 -7.09 -7.13
N ASN A 81 13.99 -6.62 -8.16
CA ASN A 81 12.90 -7.33 -8.82
C ASN A 81 11.76 -7.71 -7.87
N ILE A 82 11.46 -6.87 -6.88
CA ILE A 82 10.35 -7.07 -5.96
C ILE A 82 9.06 -6.62 -6.67
N PRO A 83 8.10 -7.53 -6.93
CA PRO A 83 6.88 -7.16 -7.64
C PRO A 83 5.93 -6.37 -6.77
N GLY A 84 5.24 -5.41 -7.37
CA GLY A 84 4.23 -4.61 -6.70
C GLY A 84 3.05 -4.31 -7.58
N GLU A 85 1.87 -4.22 -6.98
CA GLU A 85 0.65 -3.77 -7.62
C GLU A 85 0.14 -2.51 -6.95
N ILE A 86 -0.23 -1.52 -7.75
CA ILE A 86 -0.84 -0.30 -7.25
C ILE A 86 -2.21 -0.14 -7.92
N LEU A 87 -3.26 -0.07 -7.11
CA LEU A 87 -4.61 0.18 -7.56
C LEU A 87 -5.04 1.59 -7.16
N THR A 88 -5.50 2.36 -8.13
CA THR A 88 -6.04 3.70 -7.89
C THR A 88 -7.33 3.88 -8.69
N THR A 89 -7.90 5.07 -8.64
CA THR A 89 -9.14 5.39 -9.36
C THR A 89 -9.00 6.65 -10.20
N ASN A 90 -9.95 6.84 -11.12
CA ASN A 90 -10.09 8.08 -11.87
C ASN A 90 -11.09 9.05 -11.23
N TYR A 91 -11.45 8.82 -9.96
CA TYR A 91 -12.44 9.63 -9.25
C TYR A 91 -12.10 11.12 -9.30
N LEU A 92 -13.02 11.92 -9.86
CA LEU A 92 -12.90 13.37 -10.04
C LEU A 92 -11.57 13.83 -10.68
N ASN A 93 -10.86 12.94 -11.38
CA ASN A 93 -9.56 13.22 -12.00
C ASN A 93 -8.50 13.76 -11.02
N PHE A 94 -8.54 13.33 -9.77
CA PHE A 94 -7.58 13.75 -8.76
C PHE A 94 -6.18 13.15 -8.95
N SER A 95 -6.09 12.00 -9.63
CA SER A 95 -4.78 11.42 -9.95
C SER A 95 -4.07 12.25 -11.01
N GLU A 96 -2.82 12.60 -10.74
CA GLU A 96 -2.02 13.38 -11.69
C GLU A 96 -1.42 12.48 -12.78
N PRO A 97 -1.65 12.78 -14.07
CA PRO A 97 -1.09 11.96 -15.16
C PRO A 97 0.43 11.81 -15.09
N ARG A 98 1.16 12.84 -14.68
CA ARG A 98 2.62 12.76 -14.51
C ARG A 98 3.02 11.73 -13.46
N ALA A 99 2.27 11.66 -12.36
CA ALA A 99 2.53 10.71 -11.29
C ALA A 99 2.29 9.28 -11.78
N LEU A 100 1.20 9.06 -12.50
CA LEU A 100 0.87 7.76 -13.08
C LEU A 100 1.94 7.33 -14.09
N ALA A 101 2.38 8.24 -14.96
CA ALA A 101 3.43 7.97 -15.92
C ALA A 101 4.74 7.60 -15.22
N LYS A 102 5.08 8.30 -14.14
CA LYS A 102 6.29 8.04 -13.37
C LYS A 102 6.29 6.64 -12.76
N LEU A 103 5.17 6.23 -12.19
CA LEU A 103 5.03 4.87 -11.65
C LEU A 103 5.07 3.81 -12.75
N SER A 104 4.51 4.10 -13.91
CA SER A 104 4.51 3.17 -15.05
C SER A 104 5.90 2.94 -15.64
N GLU A 105 6.85 3.82 -15.40
CA GLU A 105 8.24 3.63 -15.83
C GLU A 105 8.95 2.54 -15.03
N LEU A 106 8.46 2.21 -13.84
CA LEU A 106 9.06 1.18 -12.98
C LEU A 106 8.62 -0.21 -13.45
N THR A 107 9.57 -1.05 -13.83
CA THR A 107 9.30 -2.34 -14.48
C THR A 107 8.70 -3.39 -13.54
N ASN A 108 8.87 -3.22 -12.24
CA ASN A 108 8.37 -4.15 -11.22
C ASN A 108 6.95 -3.84 -10.77
N ILE A 109 6.38 -2.71 -11.19
CA ILE A 109 5.06 -2.25 -10.72
C ILE A 109 4.01 -2.45 -11.80
N THR A 110 2.90 -3.08 -11.41
CA THR A 110 1.68 -3.15 -12.19
C THR A 110 0.72 -2.10 -11.66
N LEU A 111 0.44 -1.08 -12.47
CA LEU A 111 -0.49 -0.02 -12.13
C LEU A 111 -1.87 -0.34 -12.71
N LYS A 112 -2.88 -0.36 -11.84
CA LYS A 112 -4.27 -0.63 -12.23
C LYS A 112 -5.14 0.55 -11.86
N MET A 113 -6.09 0.90 -12.74
CA MET A 113 -7.01 2.00 -12.48
C MET A 113 -8.44 1.47 -12.48
N TYR A 114 -9.15 1.72 -11.39
CA TYR A 114 -10.57 1.42 -11.27
C TYR A 114 -11.35 2.61 -11.83
N ASP A 115 -12.20 2.34 -12.83
CA ASP A 115 -13.01 3.37 -13.47
C ASP A 115 -14.34 3.53 -12.72
N VAL A 116 -14.44 4.58 -11.91
CA VAL A 116 -15.64 4.84 -11.10
C VAL A 116 -16.84 5.29 -11.93
N GLU A 117 -16.61 5.81 -13.15
CA GLU A 117 -17.70 6.22 -14.03
C GLU A 117 -18.35 5.03 -14.74
N ALA A 118 -17.56 3.99 -15.01
CA ALA A 118 -18.05 2.76 -15.63
C ALA A 118 -18.67 1.80 -14.61
N ALA A 119 -18.46 2.00 -13.32
CA ALA A 119 -18.97 1.15 -12.24
C ALA A 119 -20.02 1.91 -11.43
N ASP A 120 -21.09 1.19 -11.04
CA ASP A 120 -22.15 1.76 -10.19
C ASP A 120 -21.69 1.93 -8.73
N GLU A 121 -20.53 1.40 -8.38
CA GLU A 121 -19.99 1.44 -7.02
C GLU A 121 -18.72 2.28 -6.97
N GLY A 122 -18.64 3.17 -5.97
CA GLY A 122 -17.43 3.93 -5.70
C GLY A 122 -16.37 3.07 -5.03
N PHE A 123 -15.10 3.44 -5.21
CA PHE A 123 -13.96 2.83 -4.54
C PHE A 123 -13.53 3.72 -3.36
N HIS A 124 -13.64 3.19 -2.16
CA HIS A 124 -13.25 3.91 -0.95
C HIS A 124 -12.40 3.06 -0.03
#